data_d6f4f5abc290143ebbe5aec5666282a6
#
_entry.id   d6f4f5abc290143ebbe5aec5666282a6
#
_cell.length_a   1.000
_cell.length_b   1.000
_cell.length_c   1.000
_cell.angle_alpha   90.00
_cell.angle_beta   90.00
_cell.angle_gamma   90.00
#
_symmetry.space_group_name_H-M   'P 1'
#
loop_
_entity.id
_entity.type
_entity.pdbx_description
1 polymer ?
#
loop_
_entity_poly.entity_id
_entity_poly.type
_entity_poly.pdbx_seq_one_letter_code
_entity_poly.pdbx_strand_id
1 'polypeptide(L)' 'MIKLNALDLLKENDKTKYWLYKQLGMSYQNFNKMINNETKSIQYEMIEKMCRILDCTPNDLLNYKD' A
#
# COMPACT_ATOMS: atom_id res chain seq x y z
N MET A 1 -15.37 0.59 6.61
CA MET A 1 -14.55 -0.14 5.63
C MET A 1 -13.09 0.29 5.75
N ILE A 2 -12.21 -0.67 5.82
CA ILE A 2 -10.77 -0.39 5.88
C ILE A 2 -10.23 -0.29 4.46
N LYS A 3 -9.45 0.76 4.22
CA LYS A 3 -8.83 0.99 2.90
C LYS A 3 -7.34 1.21 3.05
N LEU A 4 -6.60 0.75 2.05
CA LEU A 4 -5.17 0.98 1.94
C LEU A 4 -4.94 2.38 1.38
N ASN A 5 -4.13 3.16 2.09
CA ASN A 5 -3.89 4.56 1.78
C ASN A 5 -2.54 4.79 1.07
N ALA A 6 -2.04 3.75 0.39
CA ALA A 6 -0.70 3.81 -0.19
C ALA A 6 -0.57 4.85 -1.30
N LEU A 7 -1.61 5.02 -2.12
CA LEU A 7 -1.54 5.99 -3.22
C LEU A 7 -1.35 7.42 -2.71
N ASP A 8 -2.06 7.78 -1.63
CA ASP A 8 -1.93 9.11 -1.04
C ASP A 8 -0.54 9.31 -0.43
N LEU A 9 -0.02 8.27 0.24
CA LEU A 9 1.31 8.33 0.83
C LEU A 9 2.39 8.47 -0.24
N LEU A 10 2.24 7.78 -1.36
CA LEU A 10 3.16 7.92 -2.49
C LEU A 10 3.16 9.35 -3.02
N LYS A 11 1.98 9.92 -3.15
CA LYS A 11 1.81 11.29 -3.64
C LYS A 11 2.48 12.30 -2.71
N GLU A 12 2.28 12.12 -1.40
CA GLU A 12 2.88 12.99 -0.38
C GLU A 12 4.41 12.94 -0.41
N ASN A 13 4.98 11.80 -0.81
CA ASN A 13 6.42 11.59 -0.82
C ASN A 13 7.04 11.74 -2.22
N ASP A 14 6.29 12.23 -3.19
CA ASP A 14 6.74 12.38 -4.57
C ASP A 14 7.25 11.08 -5.19
N LYS A 15 6.59 9.97 -4.85
CA LYS A 15 6.93 8.65 -5.37
C LYS A 15 5.83 8.13 -6.27
N THR A 16 6.20 7.29 -7.24
CA THR A 16 5.24 6.72 -8.19
C THR A 16 4.76 5.37 -7.73
N LYS A 17 3.60 4.97 -8.26
CA LYS A 17 3.05 3.64 -8.10
C LYS A 17 4.05 2.57 -8.55
N TYR A 18 4.71 2.82 -9.67
CA TYR A 18 5.69 1.90 -10.24
C TYR A 18 6.89 1.72 -9.30
N TRP A 19 7.34 2.79 -8.67
CA TRP A 19 8.42 2.74 -7.68
C TRP A 19 8.07 1.77 -6.55
N LEU A 20 6.87 1.86 -6.00
CA LEU A 20 6.43 0.96 -4.93
C LEU A 20 6.31 -0.47 -5.43
N TYR A 21 5.74 -0.65 -6.61
CA TYR A 21 5.62 -1.98 -7.23
C TYR A 21 6.97 -2.68 -7.32
N LYS A 22 7.99 -1.97 -7.75
CA LYS A 22 9.34 -2.53 -7.87
C LYS A 22 9.93 -2.94 -6.53
N GLN A 23 9.57 -2.24 -5.47
CA GLN A 23 10.06 -2.55 -4.12
C GLN A 23 9.40 -3.81 -3.54
N LEU A 24 8.16 -4.08 -3.92
CA LEU A 24 7.39 -5.15 -3.29
C LEU A 24 7.65 -6.54 -3.87
N GLY A 25 8.10 -6.62 -5.11
CA GLY A 25 8.46 -7.90 -5.73
C GLY A 25 7.29 -8.84 -5.98
N MET A 26 6.09 -8.32 -6.13
CA MET A 26 4.90 -9.12 -6.43
C MET A 26 4.49 -8.91 -7.88
N SER A 27 3.54 -9.72 -8.38
CA SER A 27 3.03 -9.55 -9.72
C SER A 27 2.30 -8.21 -9.84
N TYR A 28 2.39 -7.60 -11.02
CA TYR A 28 1.76 -6.30 -11.25
C TYR A 28 0.24 -6.38 -11.10
N GLN A 29 -0.34 -7.48 -11.54
CA GLN A 29 -1.77 -7.70 -11.45
C GLN A 29 -2.24 -7.72 -9.99
N ASN A 30 -1.53 -8.46 -9.13
CA ASN A 30 -1.85 -8.51 -7.71
C ASN A 30 -1.58 -7.18 -7.02
N PHE A 31 -0.51 -6.51 -7.41
CA PHE A 31 -0.19 -5.18 -6.90
C PHE A 31 -1.31 -4.19 -7.20
N ASN A 32 -1.80 -4.16 -8.44
CA ASN A 32 -2.87 -3.25 -8.83
C ASN A 32 -4.15 -3.49 -8.04
N LYS A 33 -4.51 -4.75 -7.86
CA LYS A 33 -5.70 -5.09 -7.06
C LYS A 33 -5.57 -4.59 -5.63
N MET A 34 -4.41 -4.80 -5.04
CA MET A 34 -4.15 -4.37 -3.67
C MET A 34 -4.17 -2.84 -3.54
N ILE A 35 -3.46 -2.15 -4.42
CA ILE A 35 -3.30 -0.71 -4.34
C ILE A 35 -4.61 0.03 -4.62
N ASN A 36 -5.50 -0.57 -5.41
CA ASN A 36 -6.80 -0.02 -5.74
C ASN A 36 -7.91 -0.49 -4.81
N ASN A 37 -7.55 -1.17 -3.73
CA ASN A 37 -8.50 -1.64 -2.71
C ASN A 37 -9.52 -2.64 -3.25
N GLU A 38 -9.08 -3.50 -4.17
CA GLU A 38 -9.93 -4.54 -4.74
C GLU A 38 -9.76 -5.89 -4.04
N THR A 39 -8.86 -5.98 -3.06
CA THR A 39 -8.67 -7.19 -2.27
C THR A 39 -9.44 -7.07 -0.96
N LYS A 40 -9.78 -8.23 -0.39
CA LYS A 40 -10.52 -8.29 0.87
C LYS A 40 -9.62 -8.53 2.07
N SER A 41 -8.35 -8.82 1.84
CA SER A 41 -7.40 -9.12 2.90
C SER A 41 -6.01 -8.68 2.47
N ILE A 42 -5.15 -8.50 3.46
CA ILE A 42 -3.75 -8.18 3.24
C ILE A 42 -2.96 -8.85 4.36
N GLN A 43 -1.82 -9.43 4.01
CA GLN A 43 -0.98 -10.11 4.99
C GLN A 43 -0.24 -9.12 5.87
N TYR A 44 -0.04 -9.47 7.13
CA TYR A 44 0.70 -8.63 8.06
C TYR A 44 2.11 -8.32 7.55
N GLU A 45 2.77 -9.30 6.94
CA GLU A 45 4.10 -9.11 6.36
C GLU A 45 4.11 -8.02 5.29
N MET A 46 3.04 -7.96 4.49
CA MET A 46 2.92 -6.94 3.45
C MET A 46 2.73 -5.56 4.08
N ILE A 47 1.94 -5.47 5.13
CA ILE A 47 1.75 -4.21 5.87
C ILE A 47 3.09 -3.73 6.42
N GLU A 48 3.84 -4.62 7.06
CA GLU A 48 5.17 -4.30 7.60
C GLU A 48 6.11 -3.80 6.51
N LYS A 49 6.13 -4.52 5.38
CA LYS A 49 7.01 -4.19 4.26
C LYS A 49 6.69 -2.80 3.70
N MET A 50 5.42 -2.51 3.51
CA MET A 50 5.01 -1.21 3.01
C MET A 50 5.31 -0.08 3.99
N CYS A 51 5.10 -0.32 5.28
CA CYS A 51 5.44 0.66 6.30
C CYS A 51 6.93 1.00 6.29
N ARG A 52 7.76 -0.01 6.11
CA ARG A 52 9.22 0.18 6.04
C ARG A 52 9.61 0.97 4.79
N ILE A 53 9.05 0.59 3.65
CA ILE A 53 9.37 1.22 2.36
C ILE A 53 8.90 2.68 2.33
N LEU A 54 7.70 2.92 2.83
CA LEU A 54 7.07 4.24 2.81
C LEU A 54 7.42 5.09 4.04
N ASP A 55 8.17 4.52 4.97
CA ASP A 55 8.56 5.18 6.23
C ASP A 55 7.33 5.74 6.95
N CYS A 56 6.36 4.87 7.18
CA CYS A 56 5.12 5.25 7.83
C CYS A 56 4.68 4.17 8.83
N THR A 57 3.66 4.49 9.61
CA THR A 57 3.05 3.55 10.55
C THR A 57 1.84 2.87 9.91
N PRO A 58 1.37 1.74 10.47
CA PRO A 58 0.11 1.14 9.99
C PRO A 58 -1.07 2.10 10.06
N ASN A 59 -1.07 3.01 11.04
CA ASN A 59 -2.09 4.05 11.16
C ASN A 59 -2.13 4.97 9.94
N ASP A 60 -0.95 5.26 9.38
CA ASP A 60 -0.85 6.09 8.18
C ASP A 60 -1.24 5.32 6.94
N LEU A 61 -0.91 4.02 6.93
CA LEU A 61 -1.10 3.17 5.76
C LEU A 61 -2.55 2.72 5.59
N LEU A 62 -3.23 2.46 6.69
CA LEU A 62 -4.60 1.96 6.68
C LEU A 62 -5.57 3.03 7.14
N ASN A 63 -6.70 3.13 6.45
CA ASN A 63 -7.71 4.13 6.72
C ASN A 63 -9.07 3.46 6.90
N TYR A 64 -9.80 3.85 7.94
CA TYR A 64 -11.16 3.35 8.16
C TYR A 64 -12.17 4.41 7.75
N LYS A 65 -13.06 4.03 6.86
CA LYS A 65 -14.14 4.92 6.40
C LYS A 65 -15.48 4.21 6.54
N ASP A 66 -16.44 4.92 7.06
CA ASP A 66 -17.82 4.43 7.16
C ASP A 66 -18.47 4.33 5.79
#